data_b756ec69162d8117f4ce141ef7f43dff
#
_entry.id   b756ec69162d8117f4ce141ef7f43dff
#
_cell.length_a   1.000
_cell.length_b   1.000
_cell.length_c   1.000
_cell.angle_alpha   90.00
_cell.angle_beta   90.00
_cell.angle_gamma   90.00
#
_symmetry.space_group_name_H-M   'P 1'
#
loop_
_entity.id
_entity.type
_entity.pdbx_description
1 polymer ?
#
loop_
_entity_poly.entity_id
_entity_poly.type
_entity_poly.pdbx_seq_one_letter_code
_entity_poly.pdbx_strand_id
1 'polypeptide(L)'
;MTQPVSILLCALGGEGGGVLANWLIDVARLADYPAQATSIPGVAQRTGATTYYLEIYPIPRSQLGGQTPVLGLNPLPGRLDALVSSELLETARQIANGLASNDRTCVISSSSRALTTAEKMVMGDGRRDETSLLDVIAENSLRHHVMNMADICQEAGTLVSAVMLGAIAASGLLPFARAHYESVLAGPGSAAKASLRGFTLAFERVSKQREQTQFLDKLLAPSASILPSLPIDQSEFSDASANFDSQSQVPQQVLDEFPSGMHSLLGLAYKRVHQYQSEAYAQLMLSRLRKLKQTETSASGDSVNCPVTKETIRWLALWMAYDDIIQVAHLKSRANRWDRVSNEVKLQQGELLKIYDHFKPGVPELAAMLPMSWAQAVLKWDRNRIANGKDAWSMPIKLARHSVIGMLSLRFLSLLRVFRPFGHRYLTEQALIEEWLNGIANACALSSDLALEVARCGQLIKGYGSTNERGKENLLHILKTVCVPDASKSVAEQIAAVSQIRKAALQDEAGQLLDQALVLHGAPVRPVKAQPILWMKNPRLKSKN
;
A
#
# COMPACT_ATOMS: atom_id res chain seq x y z
N MET A 1 8.90 39.44 17.11
CA MET A 1 8.77 39.80 15.67
C MET A 1 7.82 38.81 15.05
N THR A 2 6.79 39.29 14.39
CA THR A 2 5.83 38.44 13.66
C THR A 2 6.52 37.82 12.44
N GLN A 3 6.47 36.48 12.31
CA GLN A 3 7.08 35.78 11.20
C GLN A 3 6.07 35.62 10.05
N PRO A 4 6.53 35.60 8.78
CA PRO A 4 5.67 35.26 7.65
C PRO A 4 5.14 33.82 7.78
N VAL A 5 3.94 33.60 7.29
CA VAL A 5 3.37 32.27 7.13
C VAL A 5 3.92 31.66 5.83
N SER A 6 4.61 30.54 5.96
CA SER A 6 5.31 29.87 4.86
C SER A 6 4.55 28.63 4.40
N ILE A 7 4.29 28.55 3.09
CA ILE A 7 3.51 27.48 2.47
C ILE A 7 4.29 26.88 1.29
N LEU A 8 4.39 25.56 1.25
CA LEU A 8 4.88 24.84 0.08
C LEU A 8 3.73 24.11 -0.60
N LEU A 9 3.47 24.46 -1.85
CA LEU A 9 2.48 23.80 -2.70
C LEU A 9 3.19 22.81 -3.62
N CYS A 10 2.70 21.58 -3.67
CA CYS A 10 3.22 20.52 -4.53
C CYS A 10 2.07 20.01 -5.40
N ALA A 11 2.16 20.25 -6.70
CA ALA A 11 1.15 19.80 -7.66
C ALA A 11 1.82 19.10 -8.84
N LEU A 12 1.20 18.04 -9.34
CA LEU A 12 1.69 17.35 -10.54
C LEU A 12 1.49 18.23 -11.78
N GLY A 13 2.28 17.94 -12.81
CA GLY A 13 2.17 18.68 -14.07
C GLY A 13 0.77 18.65 -14.66
N GLY A 14 0.20 19.81 -14.95
CA GLY A 14 -1.16 19.95 -15.48
C GLY A 14 -2.27 20.12 -14.43
N GLU A 15 -2.00 19.98 -13.14
CA GLU A 15 -3.00 20.11 -12.06
C GLU A 15 -3.28 21.54 -11.60
N GLY A 16 -2.62 22.51 -12.21
CA GLY A 16 -2.89 23.92 -11.93
C GLY A 16 -2.20 24.47 -10.68
N GLY A 17 -1.06 23.93 -10.26
CA GLY A 17 -0.30 24.42 -9.11
C GLY A 17 0.06 25.91 -9.21
N GLY A 18 0.47 26.39 -10.38
CA GLY A 18 0.72 27.82 -10.62
C GLY A 18 -0.54 28.67 -10.53
N VAL A 19 -1.68 28.13 -10.95
CA VAL A 19 -2.97 28.81 -10.80
C VAL A 19 -3.33 28.97 -9.33
N LEU A 20 -3.13 27.90 -8.53
CA LEU A 20 -3.35 27.94 -7.09
C LEU A 20 -2.46 28.98 -6.40
N ALA A 21 -1.16 29.02 -6.76
CA ALA A 21 -0.23 30.01 -6.22
C ALA A 21 -0.67 31.44 -6.53
N ASN A 22 -1.10 31.71 -7.76
CA ASN A 22 -1.64 33.02 -8.16
C ASN A 22 -2.91 33.36 -7.40
N TRP A 23 -3.86 32.44 -7.27
CA TRP A 23 -5.08 32.66 -6.48
C TRP A 23 -4.78 33.03 -5.03
N LEU A 24 -3.81 32.38 -4.37
CA LEU A 24 -3.42 32.73 -3.00
C LEU A 24 -2.79 34.13 -2.90
N ILE A 25 -2.01 34.55 -3.90
CA ILE A 25 -1.51 35.93 -4.00
C ILE A 25 -2.66 36.92 -4.18
N ASP A 26 -3.63 36.60 -5.02
CA ASP A 26 -4.78 37.46 -5.25
C ASP A 26 -5.68 37.55 -4.03
N VAL A 27 -5.91 36.46 -3.32
CA VAL A 27 -6.62 36.45 -2.02
C VAL A 27 -5.88 37.32 -1.00
N ALA A 28 -4.56 37.19 -0.87
CA ALA A 28 -3.78 38.04 0.03
C ALA A 28 -3.85 39.51 -0.35
N ARG A 29 -3.84 39.81 -1.66
CA ARG A 29 -4.00 41.19 -2.17
C ARG A 29 -5.38 41.77 -1.86
N LEU A 30 -6.46 40.99 -2.07
CA LEU A 30 -7.82 41.41 -1.73
C LEU A 30 -8.00 41.65 -0.24
N ALA A 31 -7.30 40.90 0.59
CA ALA A 31 -7.33 41.03 2.04
C ALA A 31 -6.34 42.07 2.57
N ASP A 32 -5.59 42.79 1.72
CA ASP A 32 -4.56 43.80 2.03
C ASP A 32 -3.32 43.28 2.75
N TYR A 33 -2.90 42.00 2.49
CA TYR A 33 -1.70 41.41 3.10
C TYR A 33 -0.54 41.35 2.12
N PRO A 34 0.72 41.59 2.56
CA PRO A 34 1.92 41.34 1.76
C PRO A 34 2.10 39.84 1.52
N ALA A 35 2.27 39.46 0.26
CA ALA A 35 2.51 38.07 -0.10
C ALA A 35 3.46 37.97 -1.30
N GLN A 36 4.22 36.90 -1.35
CA GLN A 36 5.15 36.57 -2.44
C GLN A 36 5.08 35.08 -2.73
N ALA A 37 5.15 34.73 -4.02
CA ALA A 37 5.24 33.36 -4.49
C ALA A 37 6.46 33.18 -5.38
N THR A 38 7.11 32.02 -5.26
CA THR A 38 8.24 31.59 -6.11
C THR A 38 7.96 30.21 -6.65
N SER A 39 8.16 30.01 -7.94
CA SER A 39 8.12 28.65 -8.52
C SER A 39 9.49 27.99 -8.44
N ILE A 40 9.52 26.79 -7.94
CA ILE A 40 10.73 25.96 -7.94
C ILE A 40 10.48 24.85 -8.98
N PRO A 41 11.01 24.99 -10.20
CA PRO A 41 10.79 24.02 -11.26
C PRO A 41 11.44 22.69 -10.86
N GLY A 42 10.62 21.65 -10.71
CA GLY A 42 11.09 20.28 -10.52
C GLY A 42 11.79 19.79 -11.80
N VAL A 43 12.91 19.09 -11.66
CA VAL A 43 13.71 18.56 -12.78
C VAL A 43 13.00 17.43 -13.54
N ALA A 44 11.78 17.09 -13.20
CA ALA A 44 11.07 15.95 -13.77
C ALA A 44 10.08 16.36 -14.88
N GLN A 45 10.55 16.43 -16.10
CA GLN A 45 9.72 16.62 -17.29
C GLN A 45 8.71 15.46 -17.57
N ARG A 46 8.66 14.43 -16.72
CA ARG A 46 7.77 13.26 -16.87
C ARG A 46 7.37 12.69 -15.50
N THR A 47 6.36 13.24 -14.83
CA THR A 47 5.75 12.75 -13.57
C THR A 47 6.31 13.30 -12.24
N GLY A 48 7.09 14.38 -12.22
CA GLY A 48 7.46 15.07 -10.99
C GLY A 48 6.50 16.20 -10.65
N ALA A 49 6.29 16.46 -9.36
CA ALA A 49 5.55 17.63 -8.91
C ALA A 49 6.37 18.90 -9.18
N THR A 50 5.71 19.94 -9.61
CA THR A 50 6.23 21.32 -9.57
C THR A 50 5.86 21.89 -8.21
N THR A 51 6.85 22.47 -7.54
CA THR A 51 6.63 23.08 -6.23
C THR A 51 6.57 24.59 -6.34
N TYR A 52 5.72 25.20 -5.53
CA TYR A 52 5.57 26.64 -5.41
C TYR A 52 5.72 27.00 -3.94
N TYR A 53 6.65 27.90 -3.64
CA TYR A 53 6.86 28.40 -2.29
C TYR A 53 6.19 29.75 -2.14
N LEU A 54 5.40 29.94 -1.10
CA LEU A 54 4.71 31.18 -0.78
C LEU A 54 5.04 31.63 0.63
N GLU A 55 5.22 32.93 0.80
CA GLU A 55 5.21 33.58 2.11
C GLU A 55 4.16 34.69 2.14
N ILE A 56 3.40 34.72 3.23
CA ILE A 56 2.34 35.71 3.49
C ILE A 56 2.64 36.34 4.84
N TYR A 57 2.83 37.64 4.85
CA TYR A 57 3.06 38.35 6.10
C TYR A 57 1.74 38.59 6.81
N PRO A 58 1.54 38.13 8.07
CA PRO A 58 0.21 38.07 8.70
C PRO A 58 -0.26 39.40 9.34
N ILE A 59 0.22 40.54 8.82
CA ILE A 59 -0.19 41.90 9.20
C ILE A 59 -0.61 42.63 7.93
N PRO A 60 -1.81 43.25 7.91
CA PRO A 60 -2.26 44.05 6.76
C PRO A 60 -1.31 45.20 6.42
N ARG A 61 -1.20 45.53 5.12
CA ARG A 61 -0.34 46.62 4.63
C ARG A 61 -0.68 47.96 5.27
N SER A 62 -1.95 48.21 5.52
CA SER A 62 -2.46 49.40 6.21
C SER A 62 -1.90 49.60 7.62
N GLN A 63 -1.48 48.52 8.28
CA GLN A 63 -0.91 48.52 9.65
C GLN A 63 0.63 48.53 9.68
N LEU A 64 1.32 48.45 8.53
CA LEU A 64 2.77 48.40 8.43
C LEU A 64 3.44 49.78 8.45
N GLY A 65 2.71 50.86 8.50
CA GLY A 65 3.27 52.23 8.57
C GLY A 65 4.21 52.57 7.41
N GLY A 66 3.99 52.00 6.22
CA GLY A 66 4.82 52.20 5.04
C GLY A 66 6.04 51.28 4.94
N GLN A 67 6.25 50.41 5.92
CA GLN A 67 7.32 49.40 5.86
C GLN A 67 6.94 48.22 4.97
N THR A 68 7.90 47.72 4.22
CA THR A 68 7.71 46.52 3.36
C THR A 68 8.45 45.35 3.96
N PRO A 69 7.77 44.25 4.34
CA PRO A 69 8.44 43.06 4.84
C PRO A 69 9.28 42.40 3.76
N VAL A 70 10.43 41.87 4.12
CA VAL A 70 11.26 41.05 3.26
C VAL A 70 10.80 39.62 3.37
N LEU A 71 10.39 39.01 2.27
CA LEU A 71 9.88 37.66 2.17
C LEU A 71 10.93 36.74 1.53
N GLY A 72 10.97 35.47 1.96
CA GLY A 72 11.89 34.46 1.47
C GLY A 72 11.52 33.95 0.08
N LEU A 73 12.51 33.44 -0.65
CA LEU A 73 12.34 32.85 -1.99
C LEU A 73 12.32 31.31 -1.97
N ASN A 74 12.83 30.70 -0.91
CA ASN A 74 12.96 29.25 -0.80
C ASN A 74 12.51 28.76 0.57
N PRO A 75 11.92 27.55 0.64
CA PRO A 75 11.57 26.93 1.92
C PRO A 75 12.80 26.61 2.76
N LEU A 76 12.71 26.80 4.05
CA LEU A 76 13.71 26.37 5.01
C LEU A 76 13.29 25.03 5.62
N PRO A 77 14.22 24.05 5.71
CA PRO A 77 13.93 22.77 6.34
C PRO A 77 13.37 22.93 7.77
N GLY A 78 12.29 22.19 8.08
CA GLY A 78 11.62 22.20 9.37
C GLY A 78 10.93 23.53 9.75
N ARG A 79 10.81 24.49 8.82
CA ARG A 79 10.25 25.82 9.10
C ARG A 79 8.96 26.14 8.34
N LEU A 80 8.41 25.17 7.62
CA LEU A 80 7.14 25.34 6.93
C LEU A 80 5.96 25.38 7.90
N ASP A 81 5.07 26.35 7.71
CA ASP A 81 3.78 26.40 8.41
C ASP A 81 2.76 25.50 7.72
N ALA A 82 2.85 25.33 6.39
CA ALA A 82 2.03 24.35 5.68
C ALA A 82 2.78 23.67 4.52
N LEU A 83 2.49 22.38 4.36
CA LEU A 83 2.80 21.57 3.19
C LEU A 83 1.49 21.12 2.55
N VAL A 84 1.23 21.54 1.31
CA VAL A 84 -0.01 21.25 0.59
C VAL A 84 0.31 20.49 -0.69
N SER A 85 -0.23 19.29 -0.85
CA SER A 85 0.11 18.41 -1.98
C SER A 85 -1.12 17.75 -2.61
N SER A 86 -1.11 17.68 -3.93
CA SER A 86 -2.14 17.01 -4.73
C SER A 86 -1.98 15.47 -4.77
N GLU A 87 -0.88 14.92 -4.21
CA GLU A 87 -0.55 13.51 -4.30
C GLU A 87 0.19 13.01 -3.04
N LEU A 88 -0.16 11.80 -2.58
CA LEU A 88 0.28 11.26 -1.30
C LEU A 88 1.79 10.99 -1.22
N LEU A 89 2.39 10.39 -2.27
CA LEU A 89 3.81 10.07 -2.30
C LEU A 89 4.67 11.35 -2.35
N GLU A 90 4.19 12.39 -3.05
CA GLU A 90 4.88 13.67 -3.10
C GLU A 90 4.90 14.34 -1.73
N THR A 91 3.79 14.25 -0.98
CA THR A 91 3.74 14.70 0.42
C THR A 91 4.82 14.02 1.26
N ALA A 92 4.87 12.68 1.22
CA ALA A 92 5.87 11.91 1.95
C ALA A 92 7.31 12.23 1.50
N ARG A 93 7.52 12.51 0.22
CA ARG A 93 8.83 12.93 -0.33
C ARG A 93 9.28 14.27 0.26
N GLN A 94 8.41 15.25 0.35
CA GLN A 94 8.75 16.56 0.92
C GLN A 94 9.00 16.47 2.43
N ILE A 95 8.30 15.58 3.13
CA ILE A 95 8.59 15.24 4.52
C ILE A 95 9.99 14.59 4.65
N ALA A 96 10.29 13.62 3.79
CA ALA A 96 11.61 12.97 3.76
C ALA A 96 12.77 13.94 3.41
N ASN A 97 12.48 15.01 2.66
CA ASN A 97 13.43 16.11 2.42
C ASN A 97 13.61 17.02 3.66
N GLY A 98 12.94 16.73 4.78
CA GLY A 98 13.03 17.48 6.03
C GLY A 98 12.30 18.82 6.01
N LEU A 99 11.34 19.04 5.10
CA LEU A 99 10.65 20.33 4.98
C LEU A 99 9.51 20.48 5.99
N ALA A 100 8.86 19.38 6.38
CA ALA A 100 7.83 19.38 7.42
C ALA A 100 8.40 19.00 8.79
N SER A 101 7.75 19.48 9.86
CA SER A 101 8.06 19.15 11.24
C SER A 101 6.78 18.95 12.06
N ASN A 102 6.86 18.07 13.06
CA ASN A 102 5.73 17.70 13.91
C ASN A 102 5.33 18.77 14.94
N ASP A 103 6.17 19.78 15.14
CA ASP A 103 5.93 20.89 16.07
C ASP A 103 5.34 22.14 15.38
N ARG A 104 5.34 22.18 14.04
CA ARG A 104 4.94 23.39 13.30
C ARG A 104 4.04 23.14 12.10
N THR A 105 4.34 22.16 11.26
CA THR A 105 3.77 22.06 9.94
C THR A 105 2.34 21.51 9.92
N CYS A 106 1.40 22.22 9.31
CA CYS A 106 0.10 21.71 8.91
C CYS A 106 0.22 21.04 7.54
N VAL A 107 -0.03 19.73 7.45
CA VAL A 107 0.01 18.99 6.19
C VAL A 107 -1.41 18.87 5.62
N ILE A 108 -1.59 19.30 4.38
CA ILE A 108 -2.84 19.14 3.61
C ILE A 108 -2.49 18.29 2.40
N SER A 109 -2.99 17.06 2.33
CA SER A 109 -2.60 16.10 1.30
C SER A 109 -3.82 15.45 0.65
N SER A 110 -3.67 15.16 -0.65
CA SER A 110 -4.56 14.20 -1.27
C SER A 110 -4.14 12.79 -0.88
N SER A 111 -5.12 11.90 -0.62
CA SER A 111 -4.85 10.46 -0.54
C SER A 111 -4.77 9.80 -1.93
N SER A 112 -5.08 10.54 -3.00
CA SER A 112 -4.95 10.01 -4.36
C SER A 112 -3.49 9.75 -4.72
N ARG A 113 -3.27 8.72 -5.55
CA ARG A 113 -1.95 8.26 -5.98
C ARG A 113 -1.75 8.43 -7.48
N ALA A 114 -0.66 9.09 -7.84
CA ALA A 114 -0.14 9.10 -9.20
C ALA A 114 1.13 8.25 -9.25
N LEU A 115 1.04 7.07 -9.85
CA LEU A 115 2.17 6.15 -9.91
C LEU A 115 3.36 6.77 -10.61
N THR A 116 4.50 6.80 -9.95
CA THR A 116 5.78 7.25 -10.51
C THR A 116 6.27 6.29 -11.59
N THR A 117 7.22 6.75 -12.41
CA THR A 117 7.86 5.87 -13.41
C THR A 117 8.56 4.70 -12.73
N ALA A 118 9.18 4.92 -11.57
CA ALA A 118 9.83 3.87 -10.81
C ALA A 118 8.83 2.80 -10.33
N GLU A 119 7.67 3.21 -9.80
CA GLU A 119 6.60 2.29 -9.39
C GLU A 119 6.00 1.53 -10.58
N LYS A 120 5.91 2.17 -11.75
CA LYS A 120 5.41 1.53 -12.99
C LYS A 120 6.41 0.57 -13.62
N MET A 121 7.70 0.74 -13.38
CA MET A 121 8.76 -0.10 -13.95
C MET A 121 9.02 -1.37 -13.14
N VAL A 122 8.55 -1.45 -11.91
CA VAL A 122 8.68 -2.65 -11.08
C VAL A 122 7.81 -3.76 -11.67
N MET A 123 8.39 -4.91 -11.89
CA MET A 123 7.67 -6.11 -12.32
C MET A 123 6.89 -6.67 -11.11
N GLY A 124 5.68 -6.18 -10.93
CA GLY A 124 4.81 -6.49 -9.79
C GLY A 124 4.01 -5.26 -9.37
N ASP A 125 3.49 -5.25 -8.15
CA ASP A 125 2.93 -4.05 -7.53
C ASP A 125 4.08 -3.23 -6.94
N GLY A 126 4.57 -2.28 -7.71
CA GLY A 126 5.62 -1.34 -7.30
C GLY A 126 5.11 -0.18 -6.45
N ARG A 127 3.81 -0.14 -6.12
CA ARG A 127 3.23 0.92 -5.29
C ARG A 127 3.78 0.84 -3.88
N ARG A 128 4.16 1.98 -3.38
CA ARG A 128 4.43 2.13 -1.95
C ARG A 128 3.14 1.94 -1.17
N ASP A 129 3.25 1.33 -0.01
CA ASP A 129 2.12 1.11 0.89
C ASP A 129 1.53 2.45 1.36
N GLU A 130 0.24 2.66 1.12
CA GLU A 130 -0.46 3.90 1.45
C GLU A 130 -0.51 4.15 2.95
N THR A 131 -0.65 3.10 3.76
CA THR A 131 -0.67 3.18 5.22
C THR A 131 0.64 3.74 5.75
N SER A 132 1.77 3.23 5.26
CA SER A 132 3.09 3.74 5.64
C SER A 132 3.29 5.21 5.25
N LEU A 133 2.70 5.66 4.13
CA LEU A 133 2.76 7.07 3.72
C LEU A 133 1.90 7.96 4.63
N LEU A 134 0.73 7.46 5.05
CA LEU A 134 -0.13 8.16 6.00
C LEU A 134 0.50 8.25 7.39
N ASP A 135 1.17 7.19 7.85
CA ASP A 135 1.91 7.17 9.11
C ASP A 135 3.05 8.22 9.10
N VAL A 136 3.80 8.31 8.00
CA VAL A 136 4.84 9.35 7.83
C VAL A 136 4.25 10.76 7.94
N ILE A 137 3.06 11.00 7.38
CA ILE A 137 2.37 12.29 7.48
C ILE A 137 1.96 12.56 8.93
N ALA A 138 1.36 11.59 9.60
CA ALA A 138 0.89 11.73 10.97
C ALA A 138 2.03 12.00 11.97
N GLU A 139 3.16 11.29 11.82
CA GLU A 139 4.32 11.42 12.70
C GLU A 139 5.10 12.73 12.50
N ASN A 140 5.06 13.31 11.29
CA ASN A 140 5.86 14.48 10.92
C ASN A 140 5.03 15.73 10.66
N SER A 141 3.83 15.83 11.21
CA SER A 141 2.98 17.01 11.12
C SER A 141 2.41 17.40 12.48
N LEU A 142 2.31 18.71 12.75
CA LEU A 142 1.58 19.24 13.90
C LEU A 142 0.08 18.96 13.78
N ARG A 143 -0.43 19.08 12.56
CA ARG A 143 -1.82 18.77 12.16
C ARG A 143 -1.81 18.31 10.72
N HIS A 144 -2.72 17.41 10.37
CA HIS A 144 -2.86 16.99 8.98
C HIS A 144 -4.33 16.88 8.57
N HIS A 145 -4.59 17.16 7.29
CA HIS A 145 -5.86 17.00 6.62
C HIS A 145 -5.63 16.18 5.36
N VAL A 146 -6.01 14.91 5.40
CA VAL A 146 -5.87 14.01 4.26
C VAL A 146 -7.26 13.66 3.72
N MET A 147 -7.43 13.81 2.40
CA MET A 147 -8.70 13.50 1.73
C MET A 147 -8.45 13.09 0.28
N ASN A 148 -9.35 12.31 -0.29
CA ASN A 148 -9.27 12.01 -1.72
C ASN A 148 -9.72 13.24 -2.53
N MET A 149 -8.76 14.06 -2.96
CA MET A 149 -9.04 15.27 -3.75
C MET A 149 -9.48 14.94 -5.18
N ALA A 150 -9.09 13.76 -5.71
CA ALA A 150 -9.50 13.35 -7.05
C ALA A 150 -11.01 13.08 -7.12
N ASP A 151 -11.60 12.47 -6.10
CA ASP A 151 -13.05 12.25 -6.02
C ASP A 151 -13.80 13.59 -5.98
N ILE A 152 -13.31 14.55 -5.18
CA ILE A 152 -13.91 15.89 -5.10
C ILE A 152 -13.81 16.62 -6.45
N CYS A 153 -12.66 16.52 -7.14
CA CYS A 153 -12.49 17.08 -8.48
C CYS A 153 -13.50 16.50 -9.47
N GLN A 154 -13.71 15.19 -9.40
CA GLN A 154 -14.65 14.50 -10.27
C GLN A 154 -16.11 14.89 -9.97
N GLU A 155 -16.49 14.97 -8.70
CA GLU A 155 -17.83 15.37 -8.26
C GLU A 155 -18.13 16.82 -8.66
N ALA A 156 -17.15 17.71 -8.51
CA ALA A 156 -17.31 19.13 -8.83
C ALA A 156 -17.13 19.46 -10.31
N GLY A 157 -16.47 18.60 -11.08
CA GLY A 157 -16.09 18.85 -12.48
C GLY A 157 -14.98 19.90 -12.61
N THR A 158 -14.02 19.94 -11.67
CA THR A 158 -12.98 20.97 -11.59
C THR A 158 -11.58 20.38 -11.48
N LEU A 159 -10.56 21.24 -11.48
CA LEU A 159 -9.17 20.88 -11.25
C LEU A 159 -8.86 20.85 -9.74
N VAL A 160 -7.82 20.10 -9.37
CA VAL A 160 -7.41 19.94 -7.97
C VAL A 160 -6.98 21.25 -7.30
N SER A 161 -6.53 22.24 -8.08
CA SER A 161 -6.19 23.58 -7.58
C SER A 161 -7.32 24.25 -6.80
N ALA A 162 -8.57 24.12 -7.26
CA ALA A 162 -9.73 24.68 -6.56
C ALA A 162 -10.05 23.93 -5.26
N VAL A 163 -9.86 22.61 -5.27
CA VAL A 163 -10.04 21.74 -4.10
C VAL A 163 -8.97 22.04 -3.04
N MET A 164 -7.71 22.17 -3.45
CA MET A 164 -6.59 22.55 -2.57
C MET A 164 -6.83 23.93 -1.94
N LEU A 165 -7.31 24.90 -2.72
CA LEU A 165 -7.64 26.24 -2.21
C LEU A 165 -8.72 26.19 -1.13
N GLY A 166 -9.76 25.36 -1.31
CA GLY A 166 -10.81 25.14 -0.32
C GLY A 166 -10.27 24.51 0.98
N ALA A 167 -9.38 23.55 0.84
CA ALA A 167 -8.73 22.90 1.98
C ALA A 167 -7.82 23.87 2.76
N ILE A 168 -7.05 24.71 2.07
CA ILE A 168 -6.23 25.77 2.69
C ILE A 168 -7.12 26.77 3.43
N ALA A 169 -8.19 27.23 2.82
CA ALA A 169 -9.11 28.18 3.43
C ALA A 169 -9.73 27.63 4.73
N ALA A 170 -10.13 26.35 4.74
CA ALA A 170 -10.74 25.71 5.89
C ALA A 170 -9.74 25.31 6.98
N SER A 171 -8.45 25.16 6.67
CA SER A 171 -7.42 24.79 7.66
C SER A 171 -7.22 25.85 8.74
N GLY A 172 -7.63 27.10 8.48
CA GLY A 172 -7.43 28.22 9.38
C GLY A 172 -5.98 28.68 9.51
N LEU A 173 -5.14 28.30 8.55
CA LEU A 173 -3.73 28.69 8.50
C LEU A 173 -3.55 30.19 8.22
N LEU A 174 -4.39 30.74 7.36
CA LEU A 174 -4.30 32.12 6.89
C LEU A 174 -5.42 32.97 7.50
N PRO A 175 -5.18 34.27 7.79
CA PRO A 175 -6.13 35.15 8.44
C PRO A 175 -7.18 35.74 7.48
N PHE A 176 -7.55 34.99 6.43
CA PHE A 176 -8.45 35.45 5.40
C PHE A 176 -9.87 34.95 5.59
N ALA A 177 -10.85 35.80 5.37
CA ALA A 177 -12.23 35.40 5.35
C ALA A 177 -12.55 34.55 4.10
N ARG A 178 -13.45 33.58 4.25
CA ARG A 178 -13.90 32.70 3.15
C ARG A 178 -14.31 33.49 1.90
N ALA A 179 -14.95 34.64 2.07
CA ALA A 179 -15.39 35.50 0.99
C ALA A 179 -14.25 35.97 0.05
N HIS A 180 -13.02 36.18 0.58
CA HIS A 180 -11.88 36.57 -0.25
C HIS A 180 -11.47 35.46 -1.22
N TYR A 181 -11.49 34.20 -0.76
CA TYR A 181 -11.19 33.03 -1.60
C TYR A 181 -12.29 32.84 -2.68
N GLU A 182 -13.55 32.94 -2.30
CA GLU A 182 -14.68 32.81 -3.23
C GLU A 182 -14.67 33.92 -4.30
N SER A 183 -14.26 35.13 -3.93
CA SER A 183 -14.15 36.26 -4.87
C SER A 183 -13.14 36.03 -5.97
N VAL A 184 -12.01 35.38 -5.66
CA VAL A 184 -10.95 35.02 -6.64
C VAL A 184 -11.43 33.94 -7.61
N LEU A 185 -12.29 33.04 -7.15
CA LEU A 185 -12.87 31.97 -7.98
C LEU A 185 -14.08 32.45 -8.77
N ALA A 186 -14.66 33.60 -8.39
CA ALA A 186 -15.85 34.13 -9.05
C ALA A 186 -15.54 34.57 -10.49
N GLY A 187 -16.39 34.15 -11.42
CA GLY A 187 -16.24 34.50 -12.83
C GLY A 187 -17.43 34.02 -13.66
N PRO A 188 -17.57 34.56 -14.89
CA PRO A 188 -18.59 34.08 -15.81
C PRO A 188 -18.20 32.68 -16.36
N GLY A 189 -19.16 31.77 -16.40
CA GLY A 189 -19.01 30.50 -17.07
C GLY A 189 -19.09 29.27 -16.16
N SER A 190 -19.15 28.10 -16.80
CA SER A 190 -19.28 26.79 -16.11
C SER A 190 -18.05 26.41 -15.31
N ALA A 191 -16.86 26.77 -15.78
CA ALA A 191 -15.59 26.46 -15.14
C ALA A 191 -15.44 27.16 -13.77
N ALA A 192 -15.83 28.45 -13.66
CA ALA A 192 -15.82 29.18 -12.40
C ALA A 192 -16.82 28.59 -11.40
N LYS A 193 -18.01 28.20 -11.84
CA LYS A 193 -19.01 27.51 -11.01
C LYS A 193 -18.50 26.16 -10.52
N ALA A 194 -17.82 25.38 -11.37
CA ALA A 194 -17.22 24.10 -11.02
C ALA A 194 -16.09 24.27 -10.00
N SER A 195 -15.25 25.31 -10.18
CA SER A 195 -14.15 25.60 -9.24
C SER A 195 -14.70 26.03 -7.87
N LEU A 196 -15.74 26.86 -7.83
CA LEU A 196 -16.40 27.27 -6.59
C LEU A 196 -17.03 26.06 -5.87
N ARG A 197 -17.64 25.12 -6.63
CA ARG A 197 -18.20 23.89 -6.05
C ARG A 197 -17.12 23.01 -5.46
N GLY A 198 -15.99 22.81 -6.15
CA GLY A 198 -14.86 22.04 -5.63
C GLY A 198 -14.23 22.66 -4.39
N PHE A 199 -14.10 23.99 -4.39
CA PHE A 199 -13.68 24.75 -3.21
C PHE A 199 -14.62 24.52 -2.02
N THR A 200 -15.93 24.63 -2.21
CA THR A 200 -16.94 24.47 -1.16
C THR A 200 -16.91 23.07 -0.58
N LEU A 201 -16.88 22.02 -1.41
CA LEU A 201 -16.82 20.63 -0.95
C LEU A 201 -15.56 20.34 -0.10
N ALA A 202 -14.40 20.84 -0.55
CA ALA A 202 -13.17 20.69 0.21
C ALA A 202 -13.19 21.50 1.52
N PHE A 203 -13.70 22.71 1.46
CA PHE A 203 -13.84 23.57 2.64
C PHE A 203 -14.69 22.90 3.72
N GLU A 204 -15.87 22.39 3.37
CA GLU A 204 -16.76 21.70 4.29
C GLU A 204 -16.13 20.43 4.88
N ARG A 205 -15.42 19.64 4.06
CA ARG A 205 -14.76 18.43 4.50
C ARG A 205 -13.66 18.70 5.52
N VAL A 206 -12.79 19.69 5.27
CA VAL A 206 -11.72 20.07 6.22
C VAL A 206 -12.29 20.75 7.47
N SER A 207 -13.30 21.60 7.34
CA SER A 207 -13.98 22.20 8.49
C SER A 207 -14.54 21.14 9.43
N LYS A 208 -15.22 20.14 8.88
CA LYS A 208 -15.75 19.02 9.66
C LYS A 208 -14.64 18.20 10.37
N GLN A 209 -13.52 17.94 9.68
CA GLN A 209 -12.36 17.29 10.31
C GLN A 209 -11.79 18.11 11.47
N ARG A 210 -11.67 19.43 11.31
CA ARG A 210 -11.21 20.32 12.38
C ARG A 210 -12.15 20.31 13.59
N GLU A 211 -13.45 20.39 13.37
CA GLU A 211 -14.44 20.33 14.44
C GLU A 211 -14.35 19.02 15.23
N GLN A 212 -14.20 17.90 14.52
CA GLN A 212 -14.01 16.59 15.15
C GLN A 212 -12.74 16.52 15.97
N THR A 213 -11.61 17.02 15.45
CA THR A 213 -10.33 17.05 16.21
C THR A 213 -10.45 17.96 17.43
N GLN A 214 -11.02 19.15 17.29
CA GLN A 214 -11.22 20.07 18.42
C GLN A 214 -12.19 19.52 19.48
N PHE A 215 -13.19 18.75 19.06
CA PHE A 215 -14.10 18.07 19.98
C PHE A 215 -13.36 16.96 20.75
N LEU A 216 -12.51 16.18 20.09
CA LEU A 216 -11.67 15.16 20.71
C LEU A 216 -10.64 15.80 21.67
N ASP A 217 -10.00 16.89 21.28
CA ASP A 217 -9.06 17.64 22.12
C ASP A 217 -9.73 18.20 23.39
N LYS A 218 -10.98 18.65 23.28
CA LYS A 218 -11.79 19.09 24.43
C LYS A 218 -12.19 17.92 25.34
N LEU A 219 -12.43 16.73 24.80
CA LEU A 219 -12.72 15.52 25.57
C LEU A 219 -11.46 14.94 26.25
N LEU A 220 -10.29 15.14 25.63
CA LEU A 220 -9.00 14.66 26.11
C LEU A 220 -8.26 15.66 27.01
N ALA A 221 -8.79 16.86 27.21
CA ALA A 221 -8.27 17.79 28.23
C ALA A 221 -8.33 17.12 29.60
N PRO A 222 -7.23 17.15 30.41
CA PRO A 222 -7.05 16.24 31.52
C PRO A 222 -8.04 16.47 32.64
N SER A 223 -9.10 15.66 32.67
CA SER A 223 -9.82 15.30 33.88
C SER A 223 -9.28 13.94 34.32
N ALA A 224 -8.58 13.93 35.43
CA ALA A 224 -7.93 12.73 35.96
C ALA A 224 -8.94 11.60 36.17
N SER A 225 -8.58 10.45 35.70
CA SER A 225 -9.00 9.09 36.00
C SER A 225 -9.79 8.36 34.94
N ILE A 226 -9.28 7.12 34.73
CA ILE A 226 -9.85 5.98 33.99
C ILE A 226 -9.45 5.91 32.51
N LEU A 227 -8.36 5.15 32.27
CA LEU A 227 -8.04 4.55 30.97
C LEU A 227 -9.01 3.38 30.67
N PRO A 228 -9.73 3.42 29.56
CA PRO A 228 -10.13 2.21 28.86
C PRO A 228 -9.16 1.99 27.69
N SER A 229 -8.65 0.78 27.62
CA SER A 229 -7.88 0.25 26.50
C SER A 229 -8.59 0.53 25.17
N LEU A 230 -7.90 1.26 24.28
CA LEU A 230 -8.37 1.50 22.92
C LEU A 230 -8.37 0.19 22.10
N PRO A 231 -9.43 -0.08 21.35
CA PRO A 231 -9.44 -1.21 20.40
C PRO A 231 -8.51 -0.87 19.24
N ILE A 232 -7.65 -1.81 18.91
CA ILE A 232 -6.83 -1.80 17.67
C ILE A 232 -7.80 -1.83 16.50
N ASP A 233 -7.72 -0.82 15.66
CA ASP A 233 -8.56 -0.63 14.49
C ASP A 233 -8.37 -1.79 13.48
N GLN A 234 -9.48 -2.49 13.20
CA GLN A 234 -9.55 -3.62 12.28
C GLN A 234 -9.88 -3.18 10.85
N SER A 235 -9.63 -1.92 10.46
CA SER A 235 -10.12 -1.33 9.21
C SER A 235 -9.35 -1.71 7.93
N GLU A 236 -8.23 -2.42 8.01
CA GLU A 236 -7.48 -2.80 6.79
C GLU A 236 -8.09 -3.94 5.95
N PHE A 237 -9.24 -4.49 6.37
CA PHE A 237 -9.96 -5.51 5.61
C PHE A 237 -11.34 -5.06 5.09
N SER A 238 -11.71 -3.78 5.26
CA SER A 238 -13.10 -3.33 5.03
C SER A 238 -13.45 -2.94 3.59
N ASP A 239 -12.51 -2.67 2.71
CA ASP A 239 -12.84 -2.21 1.34
C ASP A 239 -13.10 -3.31 0.30
N ALA A 240 -13.02 -4.59 0.70
CA ALA A 240 -13.44 -5.71 -0.15
C ALA A 240 -14.75 -6.38 0.31
N SER A 241 -15.41 -5.91 1.36
CA SER A 241 -16.53 -6.60 2.01
C SER A 241 -17.84 -5.85 2.11
N ALA A 242 -18.05 -4.80 1.35
CA ALA A 242 -19.42 -4.28 1.18
C ALA A 242 -20.27 -5.34 0.47
N ASN A 243 -21.11 -6.04 1.23
CA ASN A 243 -22.07 -7.09 0.85
C ASN A 243 -21.51 -8.52 0.75
N PHE A 244 -20.95 -9.04 1.83
CA PHE A 244 -20.77 -10.48 1.94
C PHE A 244 -21.36 -11.01 3.26
N ASP A 245 -22.40 -11.80 3.09
CA ASP A 245 -22.96 -12.67 4.14
C ASP A 245 -21.87 -13.68 4.55
N SER A 246 -21.10 -13.34 5.60
CA SER A 246 -19.90 -14.07 6.01
C SER A 246 -20.21 -15.33 6.82
N GLN A 247 -21.49 -15.58 7.15
CA GLN A 247 -21.87 -16.67 8.04
C GLN A 247 -22.20 -18.00 7.34
N SER A 248 -22.33 -18.06 6.01
CA SER A 248 -23.03 -19.19 5.36
C SER A 248 -22.17 -20.32 4.78
N GLN A 249 -20.84 -20.36 4.97
CA GLN A 249 -20.01 -21.37 4.30
C GLN A 249 -19.12 -22.24 5.19
N VAL A 250 -18.88 -21.87 6.43
CA VAL A 250 -18.15 -22.74 7.37
C VAL A 250 -19.13 -23.62 8.10
N PRO A 251 -18.99 -24.96 8.08
CA PRO A 251 -19.84 -25.83 8.87
C PRO A 251 -19.78 -25.44 10.35
N GLN A 252 -20.96 -25.35 11.02
CA GLN A 252 -21.04 -24.94 12.42
C GLN A 252 -20.13 -25.80 13.33
N GLN A 253 -20.04 -27.08 13.04
CA GLN A 253 -19.17 -28.02 13.74
C GLN A 253 -17.70 -27.60 13.74
N VAL A 254 -17.24 -26.93 12.65
CA VAL A 254 -15.87 -26.43 12.55
C VAL A 254 -15.69 -25.15 13.36
N LEU A 255 -16.70 -24.29 13.39
CA LEU A 255 -16.68 -23.09 14.21
C LEU A 255 -16.60 -23.43 15.70
N ASP A 256 -17.34 -24.44 16.14
CA ASP A 256 -17.36 -24.89 17.54
C ASP A 256 -16.00 -25.43 18.02
N GLU A 257 -15.13 -25.84 17.10
CA GLU A 257 -13.78 -26.29 17.41
C GLU A 257 -12.78 -25.16 17.72
N PHE A 258 -13.12 -23.91 17.34
CA PHE A 258 -12.22 -22.76 17.48
C PHE A 258 -12.84 -21.68 18.36
N PRO A 259 -12.02 -20.90 19.11
CA PRO A 259 -12.50 -19.78 19.91
C PRO A 259 -13.33 -18.78 19.10
N SER A 260 -14.41 -18.25 19.69
CA SER A 260 -15.32 -17.30 19.02
C SER A 260 -14.64 -16.07 18.43
N GLY A 261 -13.56 -15.58 19.07
CA GLY A 261 -12.75 -14.47 18.58
C GLY A 261 -11.98 -14.73 17.28
N MET A 262 -12.02 -15.96 16.73
CA MET A 262 -11.41 -16.33 15.45
C MET A 262 -12.43 -16.63 14.35
N HIS A 263 -13.72 -16.75 14.67
CA HIS A 263 -14.75 -17.25 13.74
C HIS A 263 -14.84 -16.41 12.45
N SER A 264 -14.83 -15.09 12.56
CA SER A 264 -14.88 -14.20 11.38
C SER A 264 -13.64 -14.38 10.48
N LEU A 265 -12.46 -14.43 11.07
CA LEU A 265 -11.20 -14.63 10.34
C LEU A 265 -11.15 -16.04 9.71
N LEU A 266 -11.56 -17.06 10.44
CA LEU A 266 -11.64 -18.43 9.96
C LEU A 266 -12.62 -18.56 8.79
N GLY A 267 -13.77 -17.89 8.86
CA GLY A 267 -14.76 -17.82 7.78
C GLY A 267 -14.19 -17.24 6.50
N LEU A 268 -13.50 -16.11 6.61
CA LEU A 268 -12.82 -15.47 5.47
C LEU A 268 -11.71 -16.36 4.89
N ALA A 269 -10.89 -16.97 5.75
CA ALA A 269 -9.81 -17.88 5.37
C ALA A 269 -10.35 -19.10 4.62
N TYR A 270 -11.38 -19.75 5.19
CA TYR A 270 -12.03 -20.90 4.61
C TYR A 270 -12.60 -20.61 3.23
N LYS A 271 -13.40 -19.53 3.12
CA LYS A 271 -13.98 -19.09 1.87
C LYS A 271 -12.91 -18.82 0.80
N ARG A 272 -11.82 -18.15 1.18
CA ARG A 272 -10.71 -17.87 0.26
C ARG A 272 -10.07 -19.15 -0.28
N VAL A 273 -9.74 -20.09 0.60
CA VAL A 273 -9.06 -21.34 0.23
C VAL A 273 -10.00 -22.28 -0.54
N HIS A 274 -11.27 -22.35 -0.14
CA HIS A 274 -12.30 -23.10 -0.87
C HIS A 274 -12.49 -22.58 -2.29
N GLN A 275 -12.63 -21.26 -2.47
CA GLN A 275 -12.79 -20.63 -3.79
C GLN A 275 -11.52 -20.75 -4.66
N TYR A 276 -10.36 -20.80 -4.03
CA TYR A 276 -9.07 -20.95 -4.74
C TYR A 276 -8.95 -22.34 -5.38
N GLN A 277 -9.29 -23.41 -4.67
CA GLN A 277 -9.10 -24.77 -5.15
C GLN A 277 -10.36 -25.63 -5.00
N SER A 278 -10.69 -26.07 -3.80
CA SER A 278 -11.79 -27.02 -3.53
C SER A 278 -12.08 -27.09 -2.03
N GLU A 279 -13.19 -27.76 -1.70
CA GLU A 279 -13.54 -28.12 -0.31
C GLU A 279 -12.43 -28.96 0.36
N ALA A 280 -11.90 -29.95 -0.32
CA ALA A 280 -10.82 -30.79 0.22
C ALA A 280 -9.58 -29.98 0.59
N TYR A 281 -9.30 -28.90 -0.16
CA TYR A 281 -8.17 -28.02 0.13
C TYR A 281 -8.44 -27.10 1.32
N ALA A 282 -9.69 -26.67 1.51
CA ALA A 282 -10.11 -25.96 2.70
C ALA A 282 -10.05 -26.86 3.95
N GLN A 283 -10.44 -28.14 3.82
CA GLN A 283 -10.31 -29.13 4.90
C GLN A 283 -8.82 -29.41 5.26
N LEU A 284 -7.92 -29.39 4.28
CA LEU A 284 -6.47 -29.48 4.53
C LEU A 284 -5.99 -28.29 5.37
N MET A 285 -6.45 -27.06 5.08
CA MET A 285 -6.16 -25.90 5.92
C MET A 285 -6.64 -26.10 7.36
N LEU A 286 -7.89 -26.53 7.52
CA LEU A 286 -8.47 -26.78 8.84
C LEU A 286 -7.72 -27.85 9.63
N SER A 287 -7.30 -28.95 8.99
CA SER A 287 -6.54 -30.01 9.65
C SER A 287 -5.19 -29.49 10.18
N ARG A 288 -4.52 -28.61 9.42
CA ARG A 288 -3.29 -27.92 9.84
C ARG A 288 -3.52 -27.01 11.05
N LEU A 289 -4.60 -26.22 11.00
CA LEU A 289 -4.97 -25.32 12.10
C LEU A 289 -5.38 -26.08 13.37
N ARG A 290 -6.09 -27.21 13.25
CA ARG A 290 -6.41 -28.08 14.39
C ARG A 290 -5.15 -28.60 15.08
N LYS A 291 -4.21 -29.12 14.28
CA LYS A 291 -2.93 -29.62 14.78
C LYS A 291 -2.15 -28.52 15.51
N LEU A 292 -2.08 -27.32 14.91
CA LEU A 292 -1.39 -26.19 15.53
C LEU A 292 -2.08 -25.73 16.81
N LYS A 293 -3.41 -25.58 16.80
CA LYS A 293 -4.20 -25.23 18.00
C LYS A 293 -3.94 -26.22 19.13
N GLN A 294 -3.96 -27.52 18.84
CA GLN A 294 -3.68 -28.55 19.83
C GLN A 294 -2.28 -28.41 20.42
N THR A 295 -1.29 -28.13 19.59
CA THR A 295 0.11 -27.88 20.06
C THR A 295 0.18 -26.63 20.92
N GLU A 296 -0.44 -25.52 20.52
CA GLU A 296 -0.48 -24.26 21.27
C GLU A 296 -1.17 -24.45 22.63
N THR A 297 -2.35 -25.09 22.65
CA THR A 297 -3.09 -25.36 23.88
C THR A 297 -2.33 -26.28 24.83
N SER A 298 -1.65 -27.30 24.31
CA SER A 298 -0.86 -28.22 25.13
C SER A 298 0.37 -27.53 25.77
N ALA A 299 0.94 -26.53 25.09
CA ALA A 299 2.10 -25.80 25.58
C ALA A 299 1.74 -24.66 26.53
N SER A 300 0.64 -23.93 26.28
CA SER A 300 0.25 -22.73 27.04
C SER A 300 -0.76 -23.01 28.16
N GLY A 301 -1.49 -24.13 28.09
CA GLY A 301 -2.61 -24.43 28.99
C GLY A 301 -3.87 -23.57 28.73
N ASP A 302 -3.81 -22.58 27.82
CA ASP A 302 -4.94 -21.69 27.49
C ASP A 302 -5.61 -22.15 26.20
N SER A 303 -6.85 -22.65 26.32
CA SER A 303 -7.66 -23.08 25.20
C SER A 303 -8.55 -21.96 24.62
N VAL A 304 -8.62 -20.81 25.29
CA VAL A 304 -9.54 -19.71 24.93
C VAL A 304 -8.86 -18.65 24.06
N ASN A 305 -7.61 -18.32 24.38
CA ASN A 305 -6.83 -17.28 23.68
C ASN A 305 -5.69 -17.88 22.88
N CYS A 306 -5.94 -18.50 21.75
CA CYS A 306 -4.86 -19.07 20.91
C CYS A 306 -4.30 -18.00 19.92
N PRO A 307 -3.45 -17.05 20.36
CA PRO A 307 -2.96 -15.96 19.50
C PRO A 307 -2.09 -16.45 18.35
N VAL A 308 -1.33 -17.51 18.54
CA VAL A 308 -0.48 -18.11 17.51
C VAL A 308 -1.34 -18.70 16.39
N THR A 309 -2.35 -19.50 16.76
CA THR A 309 -3.30 -20.07 15.80
C THR A 309 -4.05 -18.95 15.04
N LYS A 310 -4.49 -17.89 15.74
CA LYS A 310 -5.18 -16.75 15.13
C LYS A 310 -4.32 -16.05 14.09
N GLU A 311 -3.07 -15.78 14.39
CA GLU A 311 -2.15 -15.14 13.44
C GLU A 311 -1.82 -16.08 12.27
N THR A 312 -1.67 -17.38 12.55
CA THR A 312 -1.41 -18.38 11.52
C THR A 312 -2.58 -18.52 10.54
N ILE A 313 -3.85 -18.43 10.98
CA ILE A 313 -5.02 -18.48 10.08
C ILE A 313 -4.86 -17.46 8.96
N ARG A 314 -4.48 -16.22 9.30
CA ARG A 314 -4.32 -15.10 8.33
C ARG A 314 -3.30 -15.45 7.25
N TRP A 315 -2.10 -15.80 7.65
CA TRP A 315 -0.98 -15.99 6.71
C TRP A 315 -1.05 -17.32 5.98
N LEU A 316 -1.55 -18.37 6.63
CA LEU A 316 -1.77 -19.67 6.00
C LEU A 316 -2.78 -19.59 4.85
N ALA A 317 -3.91 -18.93 5.07
CA ALA A 317 -4.92 -18.77 4.03
C ALA A 317 -4.42 -17.94 2.83
N LEU A 318 -3.62 -16.90 3.09
CA LEU A 318 -2.99 -16.11 2.05
C LEU A 318 -1.96 -16.92 1.26
N TRP A 319 -1.12 -17.68 1.94
CA TRP A 319 -0.10 -18.51 1.30
C TRP A 319 -0.71 -19.69 0.53
N MET A 320 -1.68 -20.38 1.10
CA MET A 320 -2.38 -21.47 0.41
C MET A 320 -3.13 -20.99 -0.85
N ALA A 321 -3.54 -19.71 -0.90
CA ALA A 321 -4.19 -19.11 -2.06
C ALA A 321 -3.21 -18.23 -2.86
N TYR A 322 -2.02 -18.76 -3.16
CA TYR A 322 -0.98 -18.07 -3.94
C TYR A 322 -1.40 -17.78 -5.37
N ASP A 323 -0.84 -16.73 -5.98
CA ASP A 323 -1.16 -16.35 -7.35
C ASP A 323 -0.42 -17.23 -8.37
N ASP A 324 -1.18 -17.82 -9.27
CA ASP A 324 -0.71 -18.54 -10.46
C ASP A 324 -1.54 -18.14 -11.69
N ILE A 325 -1.15 -18.62 -12.86
CA ILE A 325 -1.86 -18.34 -14.13
C ILE A 325 -3.34 -18.75 -14.02
N ILE A 326 -3.63 -19.86 -13.35
CA ILE A 326 -4.98 -20.41 -13.19
C ILE A 326 -5.82 -19.47 -12.33
N GLN A 327 -5.25 -18.99 -11.21
CA GLN A 327 -5.93 -18.04 -10.32
C GLN A 327 -6.18 -16.69 -11.00
N VAL A 328 -5.19 -16.18 -11.73
CA VAL A 328 -5.33 -14.95 -12.52
C VAL A 328 -6.44 -15.11 -13.58
N ALA A 329 -6.48 -16.23 -14.30
CA ALA A 329 -7.54 -16.51 -15.28
C ALA A 329 -8.91 -16.60 -14.61
N HIS A 330 -9.00 -17.26 -13.45
CA HIS A 330 -10.23 -17.36 -12.66
C HIS A 330 -10.75 -15.98 -12.22
N LEU A 331 -9.90 -15.16 -11.60
CA LEU A 331 -10.25 -13.82 -11.15
C LEU A 331 -10.67 -12.92 -12.32
N LYS A 332 -9.98 -13.03 -13.45
CA LYS A 332 -10.31 -12.27 -14.65
C LYS A 332 -11.61 -12.74 -15.34
N SER A 333 -12.04 -13.99 -15.15
CA SER A 333 -13.28 -14.53 -15.73
C SER A 333 -14.54 -14.25 -14.90
N ARG A 334 -14.43 -13.70 -13.68
CA ARG A 334 -15.57 -13.44 -12.78
C ARG A 334 -16.47 -12.31 -13.31
N ALA A 335 -17.80 -12.46 -13.14
CA ALA A 335 -18.79 -11.45 -13.51
C ALA A 335 -18.56 -10.11 -12.77
N ASN A 336 -18.32 -10.14 -11.46
CA ASN A 336 -18.09 -8.95 -10.63
C ASN A 336 -16.97 -8.04 -11.15
N ARG A 337 -16.00 -8.60 -11.89
CA ARG A 337 -14.96 -7.78 -12.52
C ARG A 337 -15.52 -6.95 -13.67
N TRP A 338 -16.50 -7.48 -14.42
CA TRP A 338 -17.13 -6.71 -15.48
C TRP A 338 -17.87 -5.51 -14.90
N ASP A 339 -18.67 -5.75 -13.87
CA ASP A 339 -19.46 -4.70 -13.21
C ASP A 339 -18.54 -3.63 -12.60
N ARG A 340 -17.44 -4.05 -11.94
CA ARG A 340 -16.46 -3.13 -11.41
C ARG A 340 -15.81 -2.28 -12.50
N VAL A 341 -15.32 -2.88 -13.58
CA VAL A 341 -14.67 -2.15 -14.67
C VAL A 341 -15.67 -1.24 -15.37
N SER A 342 -16.91 -1.67 -15.58
CA SER A 342 -17.98 -0.85 -16.16
C SER A 342 -18.28 0.39 -15.30
N ASN A 343 -18.28 0.21 -13.98
CA ASN A 343 -18.48 1.30 -13.04
C ASN A 343 -17.26 2.25 -12.97
N GLU A 344 -16.03 1.70 -13.00
CA GLU A 344 -14.77 2.48 -13.03
C GLU A 344 -14.69 3.37 -14.28
N VAL A 345 -15.11 2.85 -15.45
CA VAL A 345 -15.09 3.58 -16.73
C VAL A 345 -16.35 4.43 -16.93
N LYS A 346 -17.33 4.32 -16.02
CA LYS A 346 -18.65 4.99 -16.12
C LYS A 346 -19.32 4.76 -17.47
N LEU A 347 -19.40 3.48 -17.86
CA LEU A 347 -20.02 3.04 -19.10
C LEU A 347 -21.46 3.56 -19.19
N GLN A 348 -21.80 4.29 -20.25
CA GLN A 348 -23.15 4.78 -20.51
C GLN A 348 -23.98 3.76 -21.31
N GLN A 349 -25.30 3.89 -21.21
CA GLN A 349 -26.22 2.99 -21.91
C GLN A 349 -26.05 3.14 -23.43
N GLY A 350 -25.66 2.06 -24.11
CA GLY A 350 -25.39 2.05 -25.54
C GLY A 350 -23.90 2.06 -25.93
N GLU A 351 -22.98 2.24 -24.99
CA GLU A 351 -21.54 2.17 -25.25
C GLU A 351 -21.02 0.73 -25.21
N LEU A 352 -20.02 0.43 -26.03
CA LEU A 352 -19.37 -0.87 -26.11
C LEU A 352 -18.00 -0.84 -25.41
N LEU A 353 -17.89 -1.58 -24.30
CA LEU A 353 -16.63 -1.74 -23.58
C LEU A 353 -15.80 -2.90 -24.16
N LYS A 354 -14.62 -2.58 -24.70
CA LYS A 354 -13.65 -3.58 -25.20
C LYS A 354 -12.50 -3.72 -24.22
N ILE A 355 -12.47 -4.85 -23.48
CA ILE A 355 -11.41 -5.16 -22.53
C ILE A 355 -10.43 -6.14 -23.14
N TYR A 356 -9.15 -5.80 -23.10
CA TYR A 356 -8.04 -6.66 -23.49
C TYR A 356 -7.16 -6.97 -22.29
N ASP A 357 -7.00 -8.23 -21.99
CA ASP A 357 -6.07 -8.69 -20.96
C ASP A 357 -4.76 -9.11 -21.62
N HIS A 358 -3.66 -8.50 -21.15
CA HIS A 358 -2.32 -8.84 -21.60
C HIS A 358 -1.65 -9.73 -20.58
N PHE A 359 -1.16 -10.89 -21.03
CA PHE A 359 -0.38 -11.83 -20.23
C PHE A 359 0.98 -12.00 -20.90
N LYS A 360 2.01 -12.15 -20.11
CA LYS A 360 3.34 -12.51 -20.60
C LYS A 360 3.94 -13.58 -19.69
N PRO A 361 3.35 -14.81 -19.66
CA PRO A 361 3.92 -15.89 -18.86
C PRO A 361 5.31 -16.24 -19.39
N GLY A 362 6.24 -16.37 -18.45
CA GLY A 362 7.57 -16.91 -18.70
C GLY A 362 7.60 -18.43 -18.48
N VAL A 363 8.79 -18.99 -18.61
CA VAL A 363 9.01 -20.42 -18.36
C VAL A 363 8.68 -20.81 -16.91
N PRO A 364 9.01 -20.02 -15.86
CA PRO A 364 8.66 -20.38 -14.49
C PRO A 364 7.16 -20.55 -14.28
N GLU A 365 6.34 -19.67 -14.86
CA GLU A 365 4.89 -19.71 -14.71
C GLU A 365 4.28 -20.92 -15.44
N LEU A 366 4.82 -21.31 -16.60
CA LEU A 366 4.38 -22.50 -17.32
C LEU A 366 4.85 -23.79 -16.61
N ALA A 367 6.11 -23.82 -16.17
CA ALA A 367 6.67 -24.94 -15.42
C ALA A 367 5.91 -25.19 -14.11
N ALA A 368 5.35 -24.15 -13.50
CA ALA A 368 4.57 -24.25 -12.27
C ALA A 368 3.36 -25.20 -12.40
N MET A 369 2.79 -25.31 -13.60
CA MET A 369 1.63 -26.17 -13.90
C MET A 369 2.00 -27.60 -14.29
N LEU A 370 3.27 -27.84 -14.64
CA LEU A 370 3.74 -29.14 -15.11
C LEU A 370 4.11 -30.07 -13.95
N PRO A 371 4.04 -31.40 -14.13
CA PRO A 371 4.60 -32.37 -13.19
C PRO A 371 6.11 -32.12 -12.96
N MET A 372 6.61 -32.50 -11.78
CA MET A 372 7.97 -32.21 -11.31
C MET A 372 9.07 -32.47 -12.35
N SER A 373 9.06 -33.65 -12.98
CA SER A 373 10.08 -34.04 -13.96
C SER A 373 10.10 -33.15 -15.21
N TRP A 374 8.93 -32.82 -15.73
CA TRP A 374 8.79 -31.94 -16.90
C TRP A 374 9.11 -30.49 -16.54
N ALA A 375 8.65 -30.03 -15.38
CA ALA A 375 8.96 -28.70 -14.87
C ALA A 375 10.48 -28.48 -14.77
N GLN A 376 11.21 -29.43 -14.19
CA GLN A 376 12.66 -29.35 -14.07
C GLN A 376 13.37 -29.33 -15.43
N ALA A 377 12.91 -30.13 -16.39
CA ALA A 377 13.47 -30.14 -17.74
C ALA A 377 13.31 -28.79 -18.45
N VAL A 378 12.09 -28.20 -18.38
CA VAL A 378 11.77 -26.92 -19.00
C VAL A 378 12.51 -25.76 -18.32
N LEU A 379 12.60 -25.76 -16.97
CA LEU A 379 13.38 -24.77 -16.21
C LEU A 379 14.89 -24.88 -16.49
N LYS A 380 15.42 -26.10 -16.66
CA LYS A 380 16.82 -26.32 -17.05
C LYS A 380 17.10 -25.83 -18.47
N TRP A 381 16.16 -26.06 -19.37
CA TRP A 381 16.26 -25.55 -20.74
C TRP A 381 16.34 -24.02 -20.78
N ASP A 382 15.49 -23.33 -20.02
CA ASP A 382 15.46 -21.86 -20.00
C ASP A 382 16.73 -21.28 -19.35
N ARG A 383 17.20 -21.90 -18.24
CA ARG A 383 18.50 -21.55 -17.62
C ARG A 383 19.67 -21.68 -18.61
N ASN A 384 19.73 -22.76 -19.36
CA ASN A 384 20.75 -22.96 -20.38
C ASN A 384 20.63 -21.92 -21.51
N ARG A 385 19.39 -21.55 -21.89
CA ARG A 385 19.14 -20.49 -22.86
C ARG A 385 19.71 -19.14 -22.39
N ILE A 386 19.45 -18.78 -21.12
CA ILE A 386 19.96 -17.55 -20.51
C ILE A 386 21.49 -17.58 -20.40
N ALA A 387 22.06 -18.71 -19.97
CA ALA A 387 23.52 -18.91 -19.89
C ALA A 387 24.21 -18.74 -21.25
N ASN A 388 23.52 -19.08 -22.35
CA ASN A 388 24.00 -18.87 -23.72
C ASN A 388 23.71 -17.46 -24.28
N GLY A 389 23.42 -16.48 -23.42
CA GLY A 389 23.21 -15.08 -23.82
C GLY A 389 21.90 -14.77 -24.53
N LYS A 390 20.93 -15.69 -24.49
CA LYS A 390 19.57 -15.46 -25.04
C LYS A 390 18.65 -14.95 -23.93
N ASP A 391 17.68 -14.10 -24.28
CA ASP A 391 16.68 -13.63 -23.35
C ASP A 391 15.84 -14.80 -22.78
N ALA A 392 15.39 -14.67 -21.51
CA ALA A 392 14.43 -15.60 -20.93
C ALA A 392 13.19 -15.72 -21.82
N TRP A 393 12.72 -16.95 -22.03
CA TRP A 393 11.59 -17.16 -22.90
C TRP A 393 10.28 -16.71 -22.23
N SER A 394 9.47 -16.00 -22.99
CA SER A 394 8.14 -15.57 -22.54
C SER A 394 7.19 -15.51 -23.74
N MET A 395 5.92 -15.81 -23.52
CA MET A 395 4.89 -15.80 -24.54
C MET A 395 3.89 -14.66 -24.29
N PRO A 396 3.92 -13.58 -25.08
CA PRO A 396 2.93 -12.51 -24.96
C PRO A 396 1.59 -12.99 -25.48
N ILE A 397 0.58 -13.03 -24.62
CA ILE A 397 -0.79 -13.43 -24.95
C ILE A 397 -1.71 -12.23 -24.75
N LYS A 398 -2.44 -11.85 -25.78
CA LYS A 398 -3.48 -10.82 -25.73
C LYS A 398 -4.85 -11.49 -25.84
N LEU A 399 -5.62 -11.46 -24.76
CA LEU A 399 -6.96 -12.02 -24.72
C LEU A 399 -8.02 -10.91 -24.78
N ALA A 400 -8.89 -10.97 -25.79
CA ALA A 400 -10.02 -10.07 -25.91
C ALA A 400 -11.18 -10.59 -25.03
N ARG A 401 -11.28 -10.13 -23.80
CA ARG A 401 -12.28 -10.59 -22.83
C ARG A 401 -13.73 -10.35 -23.28
N HIS A 402 -13.97 -9.32 -24.05
CA HIS A 402 -15.28 -9.00 -24.62
C HIS A 402 -15.70 -9.97 -25.74
N SER A 403 -14.80 -10.84 -26.22
CA SER A 403 -15.11 -11.88 -27.19
C SER A 403 -15.44 -13.21 -26.51
N VAL A 404 -16.30 -14.00 -27.17
CA VAL A 404 -16.68 -15.34 -26.70
C VAL A 404 -15.45 -16.24 -26.57
N ILE A 405 -14.55 -16.21 -27.54
CA ILE A 405 -13.33 -17.02 -27.55
C ILE A 405 -12.41 -16.62 -26.41
N GLY A 406 -12.20 -15.32 -26.16
CA GLY A 406 -11.37 -14.85 -25.05
C GLY A 406 -11.93 -15.24 -23.68
N MET A 407 -13.25 -15.16 -23.50
CA MET A 407 -13.90 -15.58 -22.26
C MET A 407 -13.84 -17.10 -22.06
N LEU A 408 -14.06 -17.88 -23.12
CA LEU A 408 -13.94 -19.35 -23.08
C LEU A 408 -12.50 -19.76 -22.75
N SER A 409 -11.49 -19.10 -23.33
CA SER A 409 -10.08 -19.37 -23.04
C SER A 409 -9.74 -19.11 -21.57
N LEU A 410 -10.23 -18.01 -20.98
CA LEU A 410 -10.05 -17.73 -19.55
C LEU A 410 -10.74 -18.76 -18.65
N ARG A 411 -11.97 -19.16 -19.01
CA ARG A 411 -12.71 -20.21 -18.30
C ARG A 411 -12.02 -21.56 -18.38
N PHE A 412 -11.52 -21.92 -19.57
CA PHE A 412 -10.76 -23.14 -19.76
C PHE A 412 -9.50 -23.16 -18.89
N LEU A 413 -8.71 -22.09 -18.93
CA LEU A 413 -7.54 -21.96 -18.03
C LEU A 413 -7.94 -22.07 -16.55
N SER A 414 -9.06 -21.48 -16.16
CA SER A 414 -9.58 -21.57 -14.79
C SER A 414 -9.98 -23.02 -14.39
N LEU A 415 -10.48 -23.82 -15.33
CA LEU A 415 -10.81 -25.23 -15.10
C LEU A 415 -9.58 -26.10 -14.84
N LEU A 416 -8.40 -25.70 -15.33
CA LEU A 416 -7.14 -26.41 -15.07
C LEU A 416 -6.77 -26.45 -13.57
N ARG A 417 -7.50 -25.74 -12.70
CA ARG A 417 -7.32 -25.83 -11.23
C ARG A 417 -7.39 -27.25 -10.69
N VAL A 418 -8.12 -28.16 -11.35
CA VAL A 418 -8.21 -29.57 -10.98
C VAL A 418 -6.84 -30.27 -11.07
N PHE A 419 -6.00 -29.85 -11.99
CA PHE A 419 -4.65 -30.39 -12.18
C PHE A 419 -3.59 -29.72 -11.31
N ARG A 420 -3.91 -28.60 -10.64
CA ARG A 420 -2.97 -27.85 -9.78
C ARG A 420 -2.26 -28.73 -8.75
N PRO A 421 -2.90 -29.70 -8.04
CA PRO A 421 -2.22 -30.54 -7.06
C PRO A 421 -1.08 -31.39 -7.62
N PHE A 422 -1.08 -31.65 -8.92
CA PHE A 422 -0.02 -32.41 -9.60
C PHE A 422 1.12 -31.51 -10.08
N GLY A 423 0.95 -30.19 -10.04
CA GLY A 423 1.93 -29.22 -10.48
C GLY A 423 3.12 -29.09 -9.54
N HIS A 424 4.31 -28.88 -10.13
CA HIS A 424 5.54 -28.66 -9.39
C HIS A 424 5.42 -27.59 -8.31
N ARG A 425 4.82 -26.42 -8.65
CA ARG A 425 4.66 -25.32 -7.72
C ARG A 425 3.79 -25.68 -6.52
N TYR A 426 2.69 -26.40 -6.75
CA TYR A 426 1.83 -26.83 -5.65
C TYR A 426 2.60 -27.66 -4.63
N LEU A 427 3.35 -28.66 -5.09
CA LEU A 427 4.13 -29.54 -4.21
C LEU A 427 5.19 -28.76 -3.43
N THR A 428 5.86 -27.82 -4.10
CA THR A 428 6.86 -26.96 -3.47
C THR A 428 6.22 -26.05 -2.41
N GLU A 429 5.09 -25.37 -2.74
CA GLU A 429 4.40 -24.50 -1.79
C GLU A 429 3.90 -25.28 -0.57
N GLN A 430 3.33 -26.49 -0.77
CA GLN A 430 2.89 -27.31 0.36
C GLN A 430 4.06 -27.72 1.26
N ALA A 431 5.21 -28.09 0.72
CA ALA A 431 6.39 -28.45 1.51
C ALA A 431 6.89 -27.25 2.35
N LEU A 432 6.94 -26.06 1.76
CA LEU A 432 7.35 -24.83 2.46
C LEU A 432 6.36 -24.40 3.55
N ILE A 433 5.06 -24.57 3.31
CA ILE A 433 4.02 -24.33 4.32
C ILE A 433 4.21 -25.27 5.51
N GLU A 434 4.48 -26.58 5.26
CA GLU A 434 4.72 -27.53 6.35
C GLU A 434 6.00 -27.19 7.12
N GLU A 435 7.08 -26.74 6.45
CA GLU A 435 8.32 -26.31 7.11
C GLU A 435 8.04 -25.12 8.04
N TRP A 436 7.26 -24.13 7.60
CA TRP A 436 6.87 -22.99 8.43
C TRP A 436 5.98 -23.40 9.60
N LEU A 437 4.95 -24.23 9.39
CA LEU A 437 4.08 -24.73 10.46
C LEU A 437 4.82 -25.55 11.50
N ASN A 438 5.78 -26.36 11.07
CA ASN A 438 6.66 -27.11 11.98
C ASN A 438 7.56 -26.15 12.79
N GLY A 439 8.06 -25.07 12.15
CA GLY A 439 8.81 -24.02 12.85
C GLY A 439 7.98 -23.36 13.96
N ILE A 440 6.69 -23.06 13.68
CA ILE A 440 5.77 -22.52 14.68
C ILE A 440 5.54 -23.53 15.82
N ALA A 441 5.28 -24.80 15.47
CA ALA A 441 5.03 -25.85 16.45
C ALA A 441 6.23 -26.08 17.39
N ASN A 442 7.44 -26.06 16.85
CA ASN A 442 8.67 -26.16 17.63
C ASN A 442 8.85 -24.94 18.56
N ALA A 443 8.52 -23.74 18.07
CA ALA A 443 8.57 -22.52 18.89
C ALA A 443 7.53 -22.53 20.02
N CYS A 444 6.33 -23.11 19.79
CA CYS A 444 5.32 -23.29 20.84
C CYS A 444 5.84 -24.07 22.05
N ALA A 445 6.71 -25.06 21.81
CA ALA A 445 7.31 -25.85 22.89
C ALA A 445 8.27 -25.03 23.78
N LEU A 446 8.77 -23.91 23.29
CA LEU A 446 9.68 -23.01 24.01
C LEU A 446 8.95 -21.84 24.65
N SER A 447 8.12 -21.14 23.88
CA SER A 447 7.34 -19.99 24.32
C SER A 447 6.23 -19.65 23.32
N SER A 448 5.05 -19.27 23.83
CA SER A 448 3.93 -18.77 23.01
C SER A 448 4.30 -17.47 22.27
N ASP A 449 5.07 -16.57 22.90
CA ASP A 449 5.50 -15.31 22.28
C ASP A 449 6.49 -15.55 21.15
N LEU A 450 7.42 -16.50 21.30
CA LEU A 450 8.32 -16.89 20.23
C LEU A 450 7.53 -17.47 19.05
N ALA A 451 6.61 -18.38 19.33
CA ALA A 451 5.76 -18.97 18.30
C ALA A 451 4.91 -17.91 17.56
N LEU A 452 4.44 -16.89 18.26
CA LEU A 452 3.70 -15.78 17.66
C LEU A 452 4.58 -14.97 16.69
N GLU A 453 5.83 -14.66 17.06
CA GLU A 453 6.76 -13.98 16.14
C GLU A 453 7.13 -14.86 14.93
N VAL A 454 7.30 -16.17 15.10
CA VAL A 454 7.52 -17.11 13.99
C VAL A 454 6.27 -17.18 13.08
N ALA A 455 5.06 -17.19 13.64
CA ALA A 455 3.82 -17.13 12.87
C ALA A 455 3.72 -15.83 12.06
N ARG A 456 4.09 -14.69 12.65
CA ARG A 456 4.15 -13.38 11.98
C ARG A 456 5.15 -13.33 10.83
N CYS A 457 6.17 -14.18 10.79
CA CYS A 457 7.07 -14.29 9.65
C CYS A 457 6.35 -14.72 8.35
N GLY A 458 5.15 -15.28 8.43
CA GLY A 458 4.26 -15.48 7.27
C GLY A 458 3.97 -14.21 6.48
N GLN A 459 4.12 -13.01 7.10
CA GLN A 459 4.04 -11.72 6.41
C GLN A 459 5.04 -11.56 5.27
N LEU A 460 6.17 -12.26 5.32
CA LEU A 460 7.21 -12.19 4.31
C LEU A 460 6.76 -12.77 2.97
N ILE A 461 5.72 -13.63 2.97
CA ILE A 461 5.14 -14.23 1.77
C ILE A 461 4.13 -13.25 1.17
N LYS A 462 4.62 -12.21 0.53
CA LYS A 462 3.80 -11.18 -0.14
C LYS A 462 4.12 -11.10 -1.62
N GLY A 463 3.17 -10.58 -2.40
CA GLY A 463 3.32 -10.32 -3.82
C GLY A 463 3.41 -11.59 -4.67
N TYR A 464 3.94 -11.46 -5.88
CA TYR A 464 4.10 -12.54 -6.85
C TYR A 464 5.46 -12.40 -7.58
N GLY A 465 5.83 -13.44 -8.35
CA GLY A 465 7.11 -13.44 -9.07
C GLY A 465 8.32 -13.38 -8.14
N SER A 466 9.31 -12.58 -8.50
CA SER A 466 10.59 -12.48 -7.77
C SER A 466 10.44 -11.98 -6.32
N THR A 467 9.46 -11.13 -6.04
CA THR A 467 9.18 -10.63 -4.69
C THR A 467 8.68 -11.75 -3.77
N ASN A 468 7.78 -12.60 -4.25
CA ASN A 468 7.29 -13.77 -3.52
C ASN A 468 8.41 -14.79 -3.27
N GLU A 469 9.24 -15.06 -4.29
CA GLU A 469 10.37 -15.98 -4.15
C GLU A 469 11.39 -15.49 -3.11
N ARG A 470 11.75 -14.21 -3.13
CA ARG A 470 12.61 -13.61 -2.09
C ARG A 470 12.00 -13.71 -0.69
N GLY A 471 10.70 -13.42 -0.57
CA GLY A 471 9.99 -13.54 0.70
C GLY A 471 10.07 -14.95 1.28
N LYS A 472 9.91 -15.97 0.45
CA LYS A 472 10.09 -17.38 0.83
C LYS A 472 11.53 -17.70 1.23
N GLU A 473 12.51 -17.28 0.43
CA GLU A 473 13.92 -17.47 0.73
C GLU A 473 14.30 -16.82 2.07
N ASN A 474 13.83 -15.60 2.33
CA ASN A 474 14.03 -14.92 3.60
C ASN A 474 13.37 -15.66 4.76
N LEU A 475 12.11 -16.10 4.61
CA LEU A 475 11.42 -16.88 5.64
C LEU A 475 12.18 -18.16 5.97
N LEU A 476 12.55 -18.95 4.95
CA LEU A 476 13.29 -20.19 5.14
C LEU A 476 14.65 -19.97 5.82
N HIS A 477 15.34 -18.89 5.43
CA HIS A 477 16.61 -18.54 6.05
C HIS A 477 16.43 -18.21 7.53
N ILE A 478 15.41 -17.42 7.88
CA ILE A 478 15.07 -17.10 9.28
C ILE A 478 14.73 -18.37 10.07
N LEU A 479 13.89 -19.25 9.51
CA LEU A 479 13.50 -20.49 10.16
C LEU A 479 14.71 -21.38 10.44
N LYS A 480 15.66 -21.48 9.50
CA LYS A 480 16.83 -22.35 9.61
C LYS A 480 17.96 -21.79 10.47
N THR A 481 18.05 -20.48 10.63
CA THR A 481 19.19 -19.84 11.29
C THR A 481 18.85 -19.16 12.61
N VAL A 482 17.65 -18.68 12.77
CA VAL A 482 17.23 -17.88 13.94
C VAL A 482 16.21 -18.60 14.81
N CYS A 483 15.31 -19.35 14.19
CA CYS A 483 14.25 -20.08 14.91
C CYS A 483 14.69 -21.47 15.40
N VAL A 484 15.96 -21.84 15.21
CA VAL A 484 16.52 -23.07 15.78
C VAL A 484 16.77 -22.86 17.26
N PRO A 485 16.38 -23.83 18.14
CA PRO A 485 16.68 -23.74 19.55
C PRO A 485 18.20 -23.58 19.78
N ASP A 486 18.58 -22.48 20.38
CA ASP A 486 19.97 -22.18 20.72
C ASP A 486 20.09 -22.09 22.24
N ALA A 487 20.74 -23.09 22.85
CA ALA A 487 20.92 -23.15 24.29
C ALA A 487 21.78 -22.01 24.86
N SER A 488 22.47 -21.25 24.00
CA SER A 488 23.30 -20.11 24.40
C SER A 488 22.50 -18.81 24.54
N LYS A 489 21.25 -18.74 24.01
CA LYS A 489 20.43 -17.54 24.00
C LYS A 489 19.19 -17.72 24.88
N SER A 490 18.87 -16.68 25.63
CA SER A 490 17.59 -16.64 26.35
C SER A 490 16.41 -16.59 25.37
N VAL A 491 15.25 -17.09 25.80
CA VAL A 491 14.01 -17.04 24.99
C VAL A 491 13.65 -15.58 24.62
N ALA A 492 13.88 -14.63 25.54
CA ALA A 492 13.62 -13.21 25.29
C ALA A 492 14.52 -12.63 24.17
N GLU A 493 15.79 -13.03 24.13
CA GLU A 493 16.73 -12.65 23.06
C GLU A 493 16.33 -13.27 21.72
N GLN A 494 15.85 -14.50 21.71
CA GLN A 494 15.35 -15.15 20.48
C GLN A 494 14.09 -14.43 19.95
N ILE A 495 13.14 -14.06 20.80
CA ILE A 495 11.95 -13.29 20.43
C ILE A 495 12.36 -11.95 19.82
N ALA A 496 13.26 -11.21 20.48
CA ALA A 496 13.76 -9.94 19.98
C ALA A 496 14.47 -10.09 18.63
N ALA A 497 15.29 -11.12 18.47
CA ALA A 497 15.99 -11.42 17.22
C ALA A 497 15.02 -11.69 16.06
N VAL A 498 14.05 -12.60 16.24
CA VAL A 498 13.06 -12.94 15.21
C VAL A 498 12.25 -11.68 14.83
N SER A 499 11.81 -10.90 15.83
CA SER A 499 11.02 -9.67 15.60
C SER A 499 11.81 -8.62 14.81
N GLN A 500 13.08 -8.35 15.18
CA GLN A 500 13.92 -7.36 14.51
C GLN A 500 14.27 -7.80 13.08
N ILE A 501 14.65 -9.07 12.90
CA ILE A 501 15.00 -9.63 11.60
C ILE A 501 13.79 -9.62 10.67
N ARG A 502 12.59 -9.99 11.16
CA ARG A 502 11.35 -9.90 10.40
C ARG A 502 11.04 -8.47 9.96
N LYS A 503 11.14 -7.49 10.87
CA LYS A 503 10.93 -6.08 10.56
C LYS A 503 11.93 -5.59 9.51
N ALA A 504 13.20 -5.90 9.65
CA ALA A 504 14.24 -5.56 8.68
C ALA A 504 13.96 -6.17 7.30
N ALA A 505 13.50 -7.43 7.24
CA ALA A 505 13.13 -8.09 6.00
C ALA A 505 11.91 -7.46 5.30
N LEU A 506 11.00 -6.82 6.04
CA LEU A 506 9.83 -6.13 5.51
C LEU A 506 10.15 -4.71 5.02
N GLN A 507 11.15 -4.06 5.60
CA GLN A 507 11.52 -2.68 5.28
C GLN A 507 12.40 -2.55 4.04
N ASP A 508 13.23 -3.55 3.76
CA ASP A 508 14.22 -3.47 2.69
C ASP A 508 14.07 -4.60 1.67
N GLU A 509 13.61 -4.25 0.49
CA GLU A 509 13.52 -5.20 -0.64
C GLU A 509 14.89 -5.69 -1.14
N ALA A 510 15.95 -4.88 -1.01
CA ALA A 510 17.30 -5.28 -1.38
C ALA A 510 17.90 -6.28 -0.38
N GLY A 511 17.38 -6.27 0.86
CA GLY A 511 17.73 -7.17 1.93
C GLY A 511 19.03 -6.84 2.65
N GLN A 512 19.57 -5.62 2.49
CA GLN A 512 20.75 -5.16 3.21
C GLN A 512 20.47 -5.01 4.71
N LEU A 513 19.31 -4.43 5.06
CA LEU A 513 18.88 -4.31 6.45
C LEU A 513 18.66 -5.68 7.10
N LEU A 514 18.13 -6.64 6.33
CA LEU A 514 17.97 -8.01 6.79
C LEU A 514 19.33 -8.65 7.09
N ASP A 515 20.31 -8.49 6.19
CA ASP A 515 21.66 -9.07 6.39
C ASP A 515 22.37 -8.41 7.58
N GLN A 516 22.22 -7.10 7.79
CA GLN A 516 22.72 -6.42 8.98
C GLN A 516 22.07 -6.92 10.27
N ALA A 517 20.75 -7.11 10.27
CA ALA A 517 20.03 -7.65 11.43
C ALA A 517 20.43 -9.10 11.72
N LEU A 518 20.65 -9.93 10.70
CA LEU A 518 21.15 -11.30 10.88
C LEU A 518 22.52 -11.31 11.56
N VAL A 519 23.46 -10.49 11.08
CA VAL A 519 24.81 -10.37 11.69
C VAL A 519 24.73 -9.90 13.14
N LEU A 520 23.89 -8.89 13.42
CA LEU A 520 23.70 -8.35 14.77
C LEU A 520 23.28 -9.43 15.77
N HIS A 521 22.48 -10.40 15.32
CA HIS A 521 22.00 -11.51 16.15
C HIS A 521 22.83 -12.79 16.01
N GLY A 522 24.03 -12.72 15.37
CA GLY A 522 24.95 -13.85 15.22
C GLY A 522 24.47 -14.93 14.24
N ALA A 523 23.51 -14.57 13.35
CA ALA A 523 23.04 -15.48 12.30
C ALA A 523 23.84 -15.25 11.00
N PRO A 524 24.03 -16.29 10.17
CA PRO A 524 24.73 -16.15 8.90
C PRO A 524 23.91 -15.27 7.93
N VAL A 525 24.60 -14.46 7.15
CA VAL A 525 24.00 -13.68 6.07
C VAL A 525 23.40 -14.59 5.01
N ARG A 526 22.42 -14.07 4.27
CA ARG A 526 21.77 -14.82 3.20
C ARG A 526 22.77 -15.15 2.08
N PRO A 527 22.66 -16.31 1.44
CA PRO A 527 23.44 -16.61 0.25
C PRO A 527 23.02 -15.66 -0.89
N VAL A 528 23.92 -14.76 -1.27
CA VAL A 528 23.67 -13.81 -2.38
C VAL A 528 23.70 -14.59 -3.69
N LYS A 529 22.55 -14.71 -4.34
CA LYS A 529 22.50 -15.17 -5.73
C LYS A 529 22.95 -14.03 -6.62
N ALA A 530 24.08 -14.16 -7.30
CA ALA A 530 24.50 -13.21 -8.30
C ALA A 530 23.41 -13.09 -9.37
N GLN A 531 22.76 -11.93 -9.43
CA GLN A 531 21.87 -11.65 -10.55
C GLN A 531 22.74 -11.25 -11.74
N PRO A 532 22.64 -11.92 -12.88
CA PRO A 532 23.37 -11.50 -14.07
C PRO A 532 22.89 -10.12 -14.47
N ILE A 533 23.83 -9.17 -14.61
CA ILE A 533 23.53 -7.84 -15.16
C ILE A 533 23.14 -8.05 -16.62
N LEU A 534 21.86 -7.97 -16.92
CA LEU A 534 21.34 -8.05 -18.28
C LEU A 534 21.56 -6.69 -18.96
N TRP A 535 22.62 -6.57 -19.74
CA TRP A 535 22.82 -5.42 -20.61
C TRP A 535 21.80 -5.47 -21.74
N MET A 536 20.80 -4.61 -21.71
CA MET A 536 19.90 -4.45 -22.86
C MET A 536 20.64 -3.66 -23.93
N LYS A 537 20.92 -4.29 -25.07
CA LYS A 537 21.39 -3.58 -26.26
C LYS A 537 20.32 -2.54 -26.64
N ASN A 538 20.76 -1.29 -26.81
CA ASN A 538 19.86 -0.23 -27.25
C ASN A 538 19.26 -0.61 -28.62
N PRO A 539 17.95 -0.85 -28.74
CA PRO A 539 17.33 -1.28 -30.01
C PRO A 539 17.40 -0.20 -31.11
N ARG A 540 17.80 1.04 -30.78
CA ARG A 540 17.98 2.14 -31.73
C ARG A 540 19.37 2.20 -32.35
N LEU A 541 20.33 1.45 -31.85
CA LEU A 541 21.63 1.26 -32.50
C LEU A 541 21.53 0.10 -33.50
N LYS A 542 20.78 0.27 -34.59
CA LYS A 542 20.98 -0.53 -35.79
C LYS A 542 22.36 -0.16 -36.31
N SER A 543 23.27 -1.13 -36.32
CA SER A 543 24.54 -1.01 -37.06
C SER A 543 24.22 -0.56 -38.46
N LYS A 544 24.70 0.62 -38.86
CA LYS A 544 24.89 0.92 -40.27
C LYS A 544 25.98 -0.05 -40.77
N ASN A 545 25.63 -1.04 -41.49
CA ASN A 545 26.43 -1.71 -42.52
C ASN A 545 25.59 -1.74 -43.77
#